data_0a7a654c643979443caf1bc7455d6119
#
_entry.id   0a7a654c643979443caf1bc7455d6119
#
_cell.length_a   1.000
_cell.length_b   1.000
_cell.length_c   1.000
_cell.angle_alpha   90.00
_cell.angle_beta   90.00
_cell.angle_gamma   90.00
#
_symmetry.space_group_name_H-M   'P 1'
#
loop_
_entity.id
_entity.type
_entity.pdbx_description
1 polymer ?
#
loop_
_entity_poly.entity_id
_entity_poly.type
_entity_poly.pdbx_seq_one_letter_code
_entity_poly.pdbx_strand_id
1 'polypeptide(L)'
;MKILVTGATGLLGNATAEYLVAKGHEVVAVDRVDGVVAPNLTVIIGDLTNLDFCDSVMSGVEAVIHLAAIPNPTDKRQHEVFSNNVVSSFAVFSAAAHAGVRIVAYASSLSAYGFAYSESWTSPKYVPVDEEHPLVYEESYALSKEVNELSA
;
A
#
# COMPACT_ATOMS: atom_id res chain seq x y z
N MET A 1 20.22 4.01 -0.63
CA MET A 1 19.04 4.53 -1.36
C MET A 1 18.18 5.31 -0.37
N LYS A 2 17.50 6.33 -0.86
CA LYS A 2 16.42 6.99 -0.12
C LYS A 2 15.10 6.33 -0.50
N ILE A 3 14.41 5.74 0.48
CA ILE A 3 13.23 4.89 0.26
C ILE A 3 12.05 5.44 1.04
N LEU A 4 10.96 5.73 0.35
CA LEU A 4 9.68 6.09 0.97
C LEU A 4 8.94 4.80 1.38
N VAL A 5 8.52 4.73 2.64
CA VAL A 5 7.64 3.67 3.16
C VAL A 5 6.35 4.32 3.62
N THR A 6 5.24 3.98 2.99
CA THR A 6 3.91 4.43 3.39
C THR A 6 3.20 3.39 4.25
N GLY A 7 2.30 3.81 5.12
CA GLY A 7 1.72 2.91 6.12
C GLY A 7 2.75 2.48 7.16
N ALA A 8 3.71 3.37 7.44
CA ALA A 8 4.92 3.07 8.21
C ALA A 8 4.66 2.67 9.66
N THR A 9 3.54 3.08 10.26
CA THR A 9 3.17 2.71 11.62
C THR A 9 2.41 1.38 11.69
N GLY A 10 1.97 0.86 10.55
CA GLY A 10 1.31 -0.45 10.45
C GLY A 10 2.27 -1.61 10.67
N LEU A 11 1.73 -2.81 10.85
CA LEU A 11 2.53 -4.02 11.14
C LEU A 11 3.63 -4.27 10.10
N LEU A 12 3.29 -4.28 8.81
CA LEU A 12 4.27 -4.49 7.73
C LEU A 12 5.16 -3.27 7.52
N GLY A 13 4.59 -2.05 7.59
CA GLY A 13 5.33 -0.82 7.38
C GLY A 13 6.42 -0.61 8.41
N ASN A 14 6.11 -0.85 9.68
CA ASN A 14 7.06 -0.74 10.77
C ASN A 14 8.23 -1.72 10.59
N ALA A 15 7.93 -3.00 10.41
CA ALA A 15 8.96 -4.02 10.21
C ALA A 15 9.82 -3.74 8.96
N THR A 16 9.20 -3.24 7.88
CA THR A 16 9.91 -2.86 6.66
C THR A 16 10.84 -1.69 6.89
N ALA A 17 10.36 -0.64 7.55
CA ALA A 17 11.17 0.55 7.84
C ALA A 17 12.35 0.24 8.77
N GLU A 18 12.13 -0.55 9.83
CA GLU A 18 13.20 -1.03 10.71
C GLU A 18 14.26 -1.82 9.94
N TYR A 19 13.84 -2.75 9.09
CA TYR A 19 14.75 -3.55 8.28
C TYR A 19 15.59 -2.68 7.33
N LEU A 20 14.97 -1.72 6.66
CA LEU A 20 15.67 -0.82 5.73
C LEU A 20 16.68 0.07 6.44
N VAL A 21 16.33 0.64 7.59
CA VAL A 21 17.25 1.41 8.43
C VAL A 21 18.44 0.54 8.86
N ALA A 22 18.18 -0.68 9.32
CA ALA A 22 19.25 -1.62 9.71
C ALA A 22 20.16 -2.02 8.55
N LYS A 23 19.68 -1.94 7.29
CA LYS A 23 20.47 -2.15 6.07
C LYS A 23 21.21 -0.89 5.58
N GLY A 24 21.10 0.22 6.30
CA GLY A 24 21.78 1.46 5.98
C GLY A 24 21.11 2.31 4.91
N HIS A 25 19.81 2.10 4.66
CA HIS A 25 19.03 2.96 3.78
C HIS A 25 18.54 4.21 4.52
N GLU A 26 18.39 5.32 3.80
CA GLU A 26 17.65 6.48 4.26
C GLU A 26 16.15 6.20 4.06
N VAL A 27 15.38 6.23 5.15
CA VAL A 27 13.94 5.92 5.11
C VAL A 27 13.13 7.18 5.35
N VAL A 28 12.19 7.45 4.46
CA VAL A 28 11.11 8.43 4.64
C VAL A 28 9.87 7.66 5.06
N ALA A 29 9.50 7.76 6.34
CA ALA A 29 8.33 7.06 6.89
C ALA A 29 7.11 7.97 6.82
N VAL A 30 6.03 7.51 6.20
CA VAL A 30 4.78 8.26 6.06
C VAL A 30 3.61 7.44 6.57
N ASP A 31 2.75 8.07 7.36
CA ASP A 31 1.48 7.49 7.80
C ASP A 31 0.44 8.57 8.05
N ARG A 32 -0.81 8.18 8.23
CA ARG A 32 -1.91 9.06 8.64
C ARG A 32 -1.93 9.31 10.15
N VAL A 33 -1.33 8.42 10.91
CA VAL A 33 -1.26 8.47 12.37
C VAL A 33 0.18 8.53 12.84
N ASP A 34 0.38 9.13 14.00
CA ASP A 34 1.67 9.13 14.67
C ASP A 34 1.97 7.75 15.26
N GLY A 35 3.24 7.42 15.36
CA GLY A 35 3.69 6.15 15.92
C GLY A 35 5.21 6.02 15.97
N VAL A 36 5.66 5.06 16.76
CA VAL A 36 7.08 4.70 16.82
C VAL A 36 7.36 3.68 15.71
N VAL A 37 8.28 4.01 14.84
CA VAL A 37 8.71 3.10 13.76
C VAL A 37 10.08 2.54 14.10
N ALA A 38 11.17 3.06 13.61
CA ALA A 38 12.51 2.67 13.98
C ALA A 38 13.15 3.70 14.91
N PRO A 39 14.19 3.36 15.70
CA PRO A 39 14.93 4.34 16.47
C PRO A 39 15.41 5.49 15.59
N ASN A 40 15.16 6.72 16.02
CA ASN A 40 15.53 7.96 15.31
C ASN A 40 14.85 8.17 13.94
N LEU A 41 13.81 7.43 13.63
CA LEU A 41 12.98 7.63 12.44
C LEU A 41 11.69 8.36 12.83
N THR A 42 11.51 9.57 12.30
CA THR A 42 10.28 10.35 12.49
C THR A 42 9.28 10.03 11.40
N VAL A 43 8.03 9.83 11.78
CA VAL A 43 6.93 9.64 10.85
C VAL A 43 6.44 11.01 10.36
N ILE A 44 6.37 11.18 9.05
CA ILE A 44 5.70 12.33 8.44
C ILE A 44 4.21 12.00 8.38
N ILE A 45 3.42 12.80 9.10
CA ILE A 45 1.98 12.59 9.18
C ILE A 45 1.28 13.29 8.03
N GLY A 46 0.46 12.54 7.27
CA GLY A 46 -0.34 13.12 6.20
C GLY A 46 -1.28 12.13 5.52
N ASP A 47 -2.16 12.67 4.69
CA ASP A 47 -3.15 11.90 3.96
C ASP A 47 -2.69 11.65 2.53
N LEU A 48 -2.46 10.39 2.19
CA LEU A 48 -2.01 9.97 0.86
C LEU A 48 -3.11 10.06 -0.21
N THR A 49 -4.34 10.39 0.15
CA THR A 49 -5.37 10.75 -0.84
C THR A 49 -5.16 12.16 -1.39
N ASN A 50 -4.29 12.94 -0.78
CA ASN A 50 -3.90 14.28 -1.22
C ASN A 50 -2.63 14.21 -2.09
N LEU A 51 -2.76 14.52 -3.38
CA LEU A 51 -1.65 14.47 -4.33
C LEU A 51 -0.53 15.46 -3.97
N ASP A 52 -0.86 16.68 -3.56
CA ASP A 52 0.15 17.68 -3.18
C ASP A 52 1.00 17.20 -1.99
N PHE A 53 0.38 16.50 -1.04
CA PHE A 53 1.11 15.86 0.05
C PHE A 53 2.01 14.75 -0.48
N CYS A 54 1.51 13.89 -1.37
CA CYS A 54 2.32 12.83 -1.98
C CYS A 54 3.54 13.42 -2.72
N ASP A 55 3.35 14.47 -3.52
CA ASP A 55 4.44 15.16 -4.21
C ASP A 55 5.47 15.73 -3.22
N SER A 56 5.03 16.29 -2.09
CA SER A 56 5.90 16.90 -1.10
C SER A 56 6.87 15.92 -0.42
N VAL A 57 6.52 14.65 -0.32
CA VAL A 57 7.35 13.61 0.33
C VAL A 57 8.23 12.83 -0.65
N MET A 58 8.14 13.10 -1.95
CA MET A 58 8.90 12.40 -3.01
C MET A 58 10.29 12.98 -3.26
N SER A 59 10.66 14.08 -2.65
CA SER A 59 11.96 14.77 -2.93
C SER A 59 13.16 13.87 -2.66
N GLY A 60 13.89 13.54 -3.74
CA GLY A 60 15.08 12.69 -3.70
C GLY A 60 14.82 11.21 -3.43
N VAL A 61 13.57 10.77 -3.40
CA VAL A 61 13.20 9.36 -3.25
C VAL A 61 13.61 8.58 -4.49
N GLU A 62 14.29 7.44 -4.28
CA GLU A 62 14.75 6.54 -5.34
C GLU A 62 13.86 5.31 -5.50
N ALA A 63 13.17 4.92 -4.41
CA ALA A 63 12.23 3.81 -4.41
C ALA A 63 11.08 4.07 -3.45
N VAL A 64 9.91 3.51 -3.74
CA VAL A 64 8.71 3.57 -2.88
C VAL A 64 8.30 2.15 -2.50
N ILE A 65 7.98 1.95 -1.21
CA ILE A 65 7.29 0.77 -0.70
C ILE A 65 5.94 1.23 -0.16
N HIS A 66 4.88 0.98 -0.93
CA HIS A 66 3.53 1.45 -0.62
C HIS A 66 2.74 0.35 0.10
N LEU A 67 2.58 0.51 1.42
CA LEU A 67 1.87 -0.42 2.30
C LEU A 67 0.64 0.20 2.95
N ALA A 68 0.43 1.51 2.77
CA ALA A 68 -0.73 2.21 3.31
C ALA A 68 -2.02 1.71 2.65
N ALA A 69 -2.92 1.22 3.46
CA ALA A 69 -4.27 0.81 3.05
C ALA A 69 -5.17 0.68 4.27
N ILE A 70 -6.48 0.72 4.07
CA ILE A 70 -7.43 0.11 5.00
C ILE A 70 -7.36 -1.40 4.72
N PRO A 71 -6.87 -2.24 5.67
CA PRO A 71 -6.37 -3.59 5.35
C PRO A 71 -7.45 -4.67 5.24
N ASN A 72 -8.72 -4.32 5.48
CA ASN A 72 -9.84 -5.25 5.41
C ASN A 72 -11.17 -4.49 5.18
N PRO A 73 -12.24 -5.16 4.73
CA PRO A 73 -13.53 -4.53 4.46
C PRO A 73 -14.47 -4.49 5.68
N THR A 74 -14.08 -5.03 6.85
CA THR A 74 -15.02 -5.35 7.95
C THR A 74 -15.28 -4.18 8.88
N ASP A 75 -14.31 -3.30 9.09
CA ASP A 75 -14.37 -2.23 10.08
C ASP A 75 -14.85 -0.89 9.52
N LYS A 76 -15.03 -0.81 8.21
CA LYS A 76 -15.40 0.41 7.47
C LYS A 76 -16.46 0.12 6.43
N ARG A 77 -17.16 1.18 5.99
CA ARG A 77 -18.08 1.02 4.86
C ARG A 77 -17.31 0.69 3.58
N GLN A 78 -17.88 -0.14 2.74
CA GLN A 78 -17.28 -0.61 1.49
C GLN A 78 -16.72 0.54 0.63
N HIS A 79 -17.49 1.64 0.47
CA HIS A 79 -17.04 2.78 -0.34
C HIS A 79 -15.86 3.53 0.29
N GLU A 80 -15.76 3.57 1.63
CA GLU A 80 -14.62 4.21 2.32
C GLU A 80 -13.33 3.42 2.09
N VAL A 81 -13.41 2.09 2.17
CA VAL A 81 -12.28 1.19 1.89
C VAL A 81 -11.80 1.36 0.45
N PHE A 82 -12.74 1.25 -0.49
CA PHE A 82 -12.43 1.38 -1.91
C PHE A 82 -11.83 2.75 -2.24
N SER A 83 -12.52 3.84 -1.86
CA SER A 83 -12.06 5.20 -2.16
C SER A 83 -10.70 5.49 -1.56
N ASN A 84 -10.51 5.15 -0.28
CA ASN A 84 -9.22 5.37 0.39
C ASN A 84 -8.09 4.63 -0.32
N ASN A 85 -8.27 3.33 -0.56
CA ASN A 85 -7.18 2.49 -1.07
C ASN A 85 -6.84 2.81 -2.53
N VAL A 86 -7.85 3.07 -3.35
CA VAL A 86 -7.63 3.41 -4.77
C VAL A 86 -7.04 4.80 -4.92
N VAL A 87 -7.63 5.81 -4.28
CA VAL A 87 -7.17 7.20 -4.44
C VAL A 87 -5.76 7.39 -3.87
N SER A 88 -5.47 6.81 -2.69
CA SER A 88 -4.13 6.92 -2.11
C SER A 88 -3.06 6.22 -2.94
N SER A 89 -3.34 5.02 -3.46
CA SER A 89 -2.38 4.30 -4.31
C SER A 89 -2.13 5.06 -5.61
N PHE A 90 -3.19 5.51 -6.28
CA PHE A 90 -3.05 6.27 -7.52
C PHE A 90 -2.28 7.59 -7.32
N ALA A 91 -2.53 8.30 -6.22
CA ALA A 91 -1.78 9.52 -5.91
C ALA A 91 -0.29 9.24 -5.63
N VAL A 92 0.02 8.17 -4.89
CA VAL A 92 1.41 7.76 -4.63
C VAL A 92 2.11 7.36 -5.93
N PHE A 93 1.47 6.57 -6.79
CA PHE A 93 2.05 6.16 -8.09
C PHE A 93 2.27 7.36 -9.01
N SER A 94 1.30 8.28 -9.06
CA SER A 94 1.42 9.52 -9.85
C SER A 94 2.57 10.40 -9.36
N ALA A 95 2.67 10.63 -8.05
CA ALA A 95 3.76 11.40 -7.45
C ALA A 95 5.12 10.75 -7.67
N ALA A 96 5.19 9.42 -7.55
CA ALA A 96 6.42 8.67 -7.83
C ALA A 96 6.85 8.81 -9.29
N ALA A 97 5.91 8.71 -10.23
CA ALA A 97 6.17 8.89 -11.66
C ALA A 97 6.65 10.33 -11.97
N HIS A 98 5.98 11.35 -11.42
CA HIS A 98 6.39 12.75 -11.58
C HIS A 98 7.80 13.03 -11.02
N ALA A 99 8.14 12.42 -9.88
CA ALA A 99 9.45 12.56 -9.26
C ALA A 99 10.56 11.73 -9.93
N GLY A 100 10.23 10.88 -10.92
CA GLY A 100 11.18 10.01 -11.59
C GLY A 100 11.67 8.85 -10.72
N VAL A 101 10.87 8.41 -9.75
CA VAL A 101 11.17 7.24 -8.92
C VAL A 101 11.28 6.00 -9.80
N ARG A 102 12.34 5.21 -9.60
CA ARG A 102 12.66 4.09 -10.50
C ARG A 102 11.95 2.79 -10.14
N ILE A 103 11.58 2.62 -8.88
CA ILE A 103 11.03 1.38 -8.36
C ILE A 103 9.89 1.72 -7.41
N VAL A 104 8.72 1.16 -7.69
CA VAL A 104 7.59 1.17 -6.77
C VAL A 104 7.20 -0.28 -6.48
N ALA A 105 7.28 -0.67 -5.21
CA ALA A 105 6.72 -1.92 -4.72
C ALA A 105 5.47 -1.59 -3.90
N TYR A 106 4.39 -2.32 -4.12
CA TYR A 106 3.16 -2.12 -3.34
C TYR A 106 2.56 -3.47 -2.92
N ALA A 107 1.78 -3.45 -1.84
CA ALA A 107 1.15 -4.64 -1.33
C ALA A 107 -0.19 -4.90 -2.01
N SER A 108 -0.28 -5.96 -2.81
CA SER A 108 -1.55 -6.54 -3.22
C SER A 108 -2.13 -7.43 -2.11
N SER A 109 -3.03 -8.33 -2.43
CA SER A 109 -3.66 -9.21 -1.44
C SER A 109 -4.18 -10.49 -2.07
N LEU A 110 -4.10 -11.60 -1.34
CA LEU A 110 -4.80 -12.84 -1.67
C LEU A 110 -6.33 -12.68 -1.67
N SER A 111 -6.87 -11.63 -1.05
CA SER A 111 -8.30 -11.32 -1.11
C SER A 111 -8.79 -11.08 -2.53
N ALA A 112 -7.93 -10.62 -3.44
CA ALA A 112 -8.27 -10.42 -4.85
C ALA A 112 -8.71 -11.72 -5.55
N TYR A 113 -8.28 -12.88 -5.06
CA TYR A 113 -8.73 -14.17 -5.57
C TYR A 113 -10.11 -14.60 -5.04
N GLY A 114 -10.72 -13.84 -4.12
CA GLY A 114 -12.03 -14.14 -3.56
C GLY A 114 -12.02 -15.23 -2.48
N PHE A 115 -10.87 -15.55 -1.88
CA PHE A 115 -10.78 -16.57 -0.83
C PHE A 115 -10.94 -16.01 0.58
N ALA A 116 -10.81 -14.71 0.74
CA ALA A 116 -10.98 -14.03 2.01
C ALA A 116 -12.06 -12.95 1.87
N TYR A 117 -12.88 -12.79 2.89
CA TYR A 117 -13.95 -11.79 2.98
C TYR A 117 -15.07 -11.88 1.94
N SER A 118 -15.11 -12.90 1.09
CA SER A 118 -16.22 -13.13 0.17
C SER A 118 -17.48 -13.54 0.93
N GLU A 119 -18.64 -13.05 0.49
CA GLU A 119 -19.95 -13.43 1.07
C GLU A 119 -20.31 -14.87 0.73
N SER A 120 -19.83 -15.35 -0.41
CA SER A 120 -20.01 -16.73 -0.87
C SER A 120 -18.75 -17.56 -0.68
N TRP A 121 -18.92 -18.86 -0.39
CA TRP A 121 -17.79 -19.79 -0.36
C TRP A 121 -17.23 -19.98 -1.76
N THR A 122 -15.96 -19.58 -1.94
CA THR A 122 -15.24 -19.67 -3.21
C THR A 122 -14.08 -20.66 -3.09
N SER A 123 -13.99 -21.58 -4.04
CA SER A 123 -12.84 -22.50 -4.16
C SER A 123 -11.94 -22.07 -5.30
N PRO A 124 -10.63 -22.31 -5.20
CA PRO A 124 -9.71 -22.09 -6.33
C PRO A 124 -10.17 -22.88 -7.56
N LYS A 125 -10.04 -22.30 -8.76
CA LYS A 125 -10.31 -23.01 -10.00
C LYS A 125 -9.24 -24.07 -10.32
N TYR A 126 -8.04 -23.86 -9.81
CA TYR A 126 -6.92 -24.80 -9.89
C TYR A 126 -5.92 -24.56 -8.77
N VAL A 127 -5.06 -25.52 -8.52
CA VAL A 127 -3.96 -25.46 -7.56
C VAL A 127 -2.69 -26.06 -8.21
N PRO A 128 -1.50 -25.52 -7.90
CA PRO A 128 -1.26 -24.35 -7.05
C PRO A 128 -1.83 -23.07 -7.66
N VAL A 129 -2.28 -22.14 -6.82
CA VAL A 129 -2.72 -20.81 -7.27
C VAL A 129 -1.48 -20.00 -7.64
N ASP A 130 -1.52 -19.37 -8.79
CA ASP A 130 -0.49 -18.50 -9.33
C ASP A 130 -1.08 -17.16 -9.81
N GLU A 131 -0.27 -16.31 -10.41
CA GLU A 131 -0.65 -14.97 -10.86
C GLU A 131 -1.65 -14.97 -12.03
N GLU A 132 -1.78 -16.10 -12.73
CA GLU A 132 -2.75 -16.27 -13.83
C GLU A 132 -4.14 -16.72 -13.33
N HIS A 133 -4.26 -17.02 -12.02
CA HIS A 133 -5.54 -17.46 -11.46
C HIS A 133 -6.56 -16.31 -11.55
N PRO A 134 -7.79 -16.60 -12.04
CA PRO A 134 -8.83 -15.58 -12.15
C PRO A 134 -9.15 -14.90 -10.82
N LEU A 135 -9.25 -13.58 -10.85
CA LEU A 135 -9.64 -12.78 -9.71
C LEU A 135 -11.16 -12.81 -9.52
N VAL A 136 -11.60 -12.83 -8.26
CA VAL A 136 -13.01 -12.79 -7.87
C VAL A 136 -13.14 -11.81 -6.72
N TYR A 137 -13.65 -10.63 -7.00
CA TYR A 137 -13.75 -9.55 -6.03
C TYR A 137 -15.22 -9.24 -5.72
N GLU A 138 -15.72 -9.79 -4.65
CA GLU A 138 -17.08 -9.57 -4.17
C GLU A 138 -17.18 -8.40 -3.18
N GLU A 139 -16.02 -7.87 -2.71
CA GLU A 139 -15.97 -6.82 -1.71
C GLU A 139 -14.94 -5.72 -2.06
N SER A 140 -15.06 -4.59 -1.38
CA SER A 140 -14.35 -3.36 -1.73
C SER A 140 -12.83 -3.43 -1.56
N TYR A 141 -12.34 -4.21 -0.59
CA TYR A 141 -10.91 -4.36 -0.37
C TYR A 141 -10.25 -5.14 -1.51
N ALA A 142 -10.81 -6.30 -1.87
CA ALA A 142 -10.37 -7.10 -3.00
C ALA A 142 -10.38 -6.28 -4.31
N LEU A 143 -11.52 -5.62 -4.59
CA LEU A 143 -11.64 -4.77 -5.78
C LEU A 143 -10.62 -3.62 -5.77
N SER A 144 -10.34 -3.01 -4.61
CA SER A 144 -9.33 -1.95 -4.52
C SER A 144 -7.93 -2.45 -4.86
N LYS A 145 -7.61 -3.69 -4.49
CA LYS A 145 -6.30 -4.29 -4.82
C LYS A 145 -6.15 -4.58 -6.31
N GLU A 146 -7.19 -5.09 -6.96
CA GLU A 146 -7.24 -5.25 -8.42
C GLU A 146 -7.04 -3.92 -9.14
N VAL A 147 -7.79 -2.88 -8.76
CA VAL A 147 -7.64 -1.55 -9.38
C VAL A 147 -6.23 -1.00 -9.18
N ASN A 148 -5.61 -1.24 -8.03
CA ASN A 148 -4.23 -0.81 -7.78
C ASN A 148 -3.24 -1.56 -8.69
N GLU A 149 -3.43 -2.85 -8.93
CA GLU A 149 -2.61 -3.64 -9.87
C GLU A 149 -2.72 -3.11 -11.30
N LEU A 150 -3.93 -2.73 -11.72
CA LEU A 150 -4.15 -2.12 -13.04
C LEU A 150 -3.58 -0.71 -13.17
N SER A 151 -3.35 -0.03 -12.03
CA SER A 151 -2.89 1.37 -11.99
C SER A 151 -1.37 1.50 -11.88
N ALA A 152 -0.69 0.43 -11.48
CA ALA A 152 0.77 0.39 -11.30
C ALA A 152 1.48 0.10 -12.61
#